data_9b237be4500552906568c65499cc4480
#
_entry.id   9b237be4500552906568c65499cc4480
#
_cell.length_a   1.000
_cell.length_b   1.000
_cell.length_c   1.000
_cell.angle_alpha   90.00
_cell.angle_beta   90.00
_cell.angle_gamma   90.00
#
_symmetry.space_group_name_H-M   'P 1'
#
loop_
_entity.id
_entity.type
_entity.pdbx_description
1 polymer ?
#
loop_
_entity_poly.entity_id
_entity_poly.type
_entity_poly.pdbx_seq_one_letter_code
_entity_poly.pdbx_strand_id
1 'polypeptide(L)'
;MSNIKSSFIQTVSFFAALFLIGLTACVDNPKSKNRDVKPRSADPGWVLLFDGETLDGWVVTNFVLPGTGEVVDGAIQLEMGDGCTGVTWGDDFPKMEYEVKLEAKKLSGNDFFCGITFPVGDSFCSLIVGGWGGPVVGLSNIDGYDASENETSSLKKFEPDSWYTIHLKVSSDKIEAWIDGEQVINLDTRGKQLSIRSDVAPSKPFGICSWRTSSTLRNIRLKK
;
A
#
# COMPACT_ATOMS: atom_id res chain seq x y z
N MET A 1 55.02 -25.41 44.74
CA MET A 1 55.86 -24.31 45.28
C MET A 1 55.14 -23.06 44.94
N SER A 2 54.41 -22.54 45.92
CA SER A 2 54.64 -21.34 46.72
C SER A 2 54.41 -20.07 45.88
N ASN A 3 53.64 -19.07 46.22
CA ASN A 3 53.18 -18.58 47.51
C ASN A 3 52.03 -17.59 47.33
N ILE A 4 51.12 -17.68 48.21
CA ILE A 4 50.20 -16.74 48.81
C ILE A 4 50.81 -15.35 49.03
N LYS A 5 50.07 -14.27 48.79
CA LYS A 5 49.94 -13.19 49.80
C LYS A 5 48.61 -12.44 49.66
N SER A 6 47.85 -12.54 50.68
CA SER A 6 46.77 -11.74 51.22
C SER A 6 47.20 -10.30 51.49
N SER A 7 46.34 -9.33 51.32
CA SER A 7 46.32 -8.16 52.17
C SER A 7 44.89 -7.57 52.29
N PHE A 8 44.43 -7.56 53.46
CA PHE A 8 43.33 -6.87 54.09
C PHE A 8 43.49 -5.34 54.06
N ILE A 9 42.37 -4.65 54.28
CA ILE A 9 42.17 -3.35 54.98
C ILE A 9 41.13 -2.56 54.17
N GLN A 10 40.11 -2.00 54.64
CA GLN A 10 39.37 -1.74 55.89
C GLN A 10 38.12 -0.96 55.50
N THR A 11 37.05 -1.28 56.18
CA THR A 11 35.78 -0.60 56.29
C THR A 11 35.93 0.86 56.71
N VAL A 12 35.18 1.78 56.07
CA VAL A 12 34.72 3.00 56.70
C VAL A 12 33.22 3.19 56.33
N SER A 13 32.41 3.00 57.33
CA SER A 13 30.97 3.41 57.36
C SER A 13 30.89 4.92 57.46
N PHE A 14 30.07 5.53 56.60
CA PHE A 14 29.51 6.84 56.87
C PHE A 14 27.98 6.77 56.72
N PHE A 15 27.32 6.84 57.85
CA PHE A 15 25.90 7.13 57.95
C PHE A 15 25.67 8.59 57.60
N ALA A 16 24.81 8.88 56.69
CA ALA A 16 24.20 10.19 56.60
C ALA A 16 22.72 10.02 56.22
N ALA A 17 21.95 10.69 57.01
CA ALA A 17 20.49 10.52 57.19
C ALA A 17 19.66 11.04 56.01
N LEU A 18 18.52 10.39 55.88
CA LEU A 18 17.25 10.78 55.28
C LEU A 18 17.01 12.27 55.07
N PHE A 19 16.51 12.58 53.87
CA PHE A 19 15.39 13.50 53.68
C PHE A 19 14.49 12.95 52.55
N LEU A 20 13.37 12.37 52.95
CA LEU A 20 12.25 12.08 52.05
C LEU A 20 11.55 13.41 51.75
N ILE A 21 11.69 13.88 50.50
CA ILE A 21 10.75 14.86 49.96
C ILE A 21 9.93 14.10 48.91
N GLY A 22 8.68 13.80 49.30
CA GLY A 22 7.69 13.25 48.40
C GLY A 22 7.31 14.27 47.35
N LEU A 23 7.75 14.09 46.15
CA LEU A 23 7.18 14.70 44.93
C LEU A 23 6.20 13.71 44.33
N THR A 24 4.91 13.94 44.62
CA THR A 24 3.82 13.37 43.84
C THR A 24 3.88 13.97 42.44
N ALA A 25 4.52 13.29 41.55
CA ALA A 25 4.41 13.58 40.10
C ALA A 25 3.01 13.14 39.65
N CYS A 26 2.13 14.09 39.38
CA CYS A 26 0.94 13.86 38.57
C CYS A 26 1.39 13.35 37.23
N VAL A 27 1.08 12.09 36.93
CA VAL A 27 1.19 11.52 35.58
C VAL A 27 0.03 12.12 34.79
N ASP A 28 0.29 13.20 34.07
CA ASP A 28 -0.62 13.69 33.05
C ASP A 28 -0.65 12.66 31.93
N ASN A 29 -1.75 11.91 31.87
CA ASN A 29 -2.13 11.05 30.77
C ASN A 29 -2.34 11.95 29.53
N PRO A 30 -1.53 11.85 28.47
CA PRO A 30 -1.77 12.64 27.27
C PRO A 30 -3.09 12.19 26.66
N LYS A 31 -4.14 12.99 26.84
CA LYS A 31 -5.40 12.88 26.11
C LYS A 31 -5.06 12.78 24.63
N SER A 32 -5.42 11.64 24.04
CA SER A 32 -5.50 11.43 22.59
C SER A 32 -6.17 12.68 21.99
N LYS A 33 -5.39 13.52 21.34
CA LYS A 33 -5.91 14.58 20.48
C LYS A 33 -6.53 13.89 19.29
N ASN A 34 -7.85 13.76 19.30
CA ASN A 34 -8.64 13.53 18.11
C ASN A 34 -8.27 14.65 17.13
N ARG A 35 -7.31 14.38 16.24
CA ARG A 35 -7.04 15.25 15.12
C ARG A 35 -8.09 14.93 14.07
N ASP A 36 -9.10 15.77 13.95
CA ASP A 36 -9.90 15.87 12.75
C ASP A 36 -8.94 16.21 11.61
N VAL A 37 -8.32 15.21 11.00
CA VAL A 37 -7.55 15.33 9.78
C VAL A 37 -8.55 15.57 8.67
N LYS A 38 -8.86 16.84 8.43
CA LYS A 38 -9.66 17.27 7.29
C LYS A 38 -8.88 16.90 6.03
N PRO A 39 -9.41 16.04 5.15
CA PRO A 39 -8.71 15.66 3.93
C PRO A 39 -8.43 16.92 3.10
N ARG A 40 -7.16 17.12 2.80
CA ARG A 40 -6.69 18.25 1.98
C ARG A 40 -6.94 17.91 0.52
N SER A 41 -8.20 18.06 0.04
CA SER A 41 -8.51 17.89 -1.37
C SER A 41 -8.06 19.14 -2.14
N ALA A 42 -7.04 19.01 -2.97
CA ALA A 42 -6.66 20.04 -3.93
C ALA A 42 -7.63 20.10 -5.13
N ASP A 43 -8.38 19.00 -5.40
CA ASP A 43 -9.32 18.89 -6.51
C ASP A 43 -10.74 18.66 -5.98
N PRO A 44 -11.75 19.42 -6.45
CA PRO A 44 -13.14 19.23 -6.05
C PRO A 44 -13.62 17.80 -6.30
N GLY A 45 -14.18 17.16 -5.25
CA GLY A 45 -14.76 15.82 -5.31
C GLY A 45 -13.79 14.67 -5.09
N TRP A 46 -12.47 14.90 -4.98
CA TRP A 46 -11.50 13.87 -4.64
C TRP A 46 -11.25 13.79 -3.13
N VAL A 47 -11.27 12.58 -2.59
CA VAL A 47 -10.91 12.28 -1.20
C VAL A 47 -9.54 11.61 -1.19
N LEU A 48 -8.64 12.11 -0.35
CA LEU A 48 -7.32 11.51 -0.17
C LEU A 48 -7.46 10.25 0.68
N LEU A 49 -7.01 9.10 0.16
CA LEU A 49 -6.98 7.82 0.89
C LEU A 49 -5.63 7.59 1.59
N PHE A 50 -4.59 8.30 1.21
CA PHE A 50 -3.27 8.21 1.84
C PHE A 50 -2.73 9.61 2.10
N ASP A 51 -2.39 9.91 3.35
CA ASP A 51 -1.98 11.23 3.82
C ASP A 51 -0.49 11.55 3.59
N GLY A 52 0.31 10.55 3.22
CA GLY A 52 1.76 10.65 3.06
C GLY A 52 2.54 10.46 4.36
N GLU A 53 1.88 10.26 5.49
CA GLU A 53 2.51 10.19 6.81
C GLU A 53 2.28 8.84 7.50
N THR A 54 1.07 8.26 7.36
CA THR A 54 0.66 7.05 8.07
C THR A 54 -0.05 6.05 7.14
N LEU A 55 -0.16 4.80 7.58
CA LEU A 55 -1.02 3.79 6.95
C LEU A 55 -2.45 3.81 7.53
N ASP A 56 -2.91 4.93 8.10
CA ASP A 56 -4.27 5.02 8.62
C ASP A 56 -5.30 4.72 7.52
N GLY A 57 -6.22 3.78 7.79
CA GLY A 57 -7.17 3.25 6.82
C GLY A 57 -6.60 2.15 5.91
N TRP A 58 -5.29 1.90 5.94
CA TRP A 58 -4.64 0.84 5.18
C TRP A 58 -4.10 -0.27 6.09
N VAL A 59 -4.14 -1.50 5.60
CA VAL A 59 -3.54 -2.66 6.24
C VAL A 59 -2.52 -3.27 5.28
N VAL A 60 -1.32 -3.58 5.77
CA VAL A 60 -0.37 -4.39 5.00
C VAL A 60 -1.02 -5.74 4.74
N THR A 61 -1.18 -6.07 3.45
CA THR A 61 -1.95 -7.24 3.04
C THR A 61 -1.22 -8.53 3.43
N ASN A 62 -1.94 -9.47 4.05
CA ASN A 62 -1.39 -10.75 4.44
C ASN A 62 -1.31 -11.71 3.24
N PHE A 63 -0.36 -11.46 2.37
CA PHE A 63 -0.01 -12.38 1.28
C PHE A 63 0.90 -13.52 1.74
N VAL A 64 1.12 -14.49 0.88
CA VAL A 64 2.09 -15.57 1.12
C VAL A 64 3.49 -15.06 0.82
N LEU A 65 4.41 -15.11 1.81
CA LEU A 65 5.81 -14.65 1.72
C LEU A 65 5.96 -13.22 1.16
N PRO A 66 5.24 -12.22 1.72
CA PRO A 66 5.35 -10.84 1.26
C PRO A 66 6.69 -10.23 1.69
N GLY A 67 7.08 -9.15 1.03
CA GLY A 67 8.04 -8.19 1.56
C GLY A 67 7.39 -7.27 2.60
N THR A 68 8.10 -6.22 3.03
CA THR A 68 7.57 -5.19 3.94
C THR A 68 6.75 -4.16 3.17
N GLY A 69 5.75 -3.60 3.86
CA GLY A 69 4.99 -2.43 3.41
C GLY A 69 5.03 -1.36 4.49
N GLU A 70 5.63 -0.20 4.20
CA GLU A 70 5.82 0.88 5.17
C GLU A 70 5.77 2.26 4.50
N VAL A 71 5.64 3.31 5.30
CA VAL A 71 5.70 4.68 4.78
C VAL A 71 7.14 5.18 4.83
N VAL A 72 7.66 5.56 3.66
CA VAL A 72 9.01 6.10 3.48
C VAL A 72 8.91 7.36 2.60
N ASP A 73 9.46 8.47 3.05
CA ASP A 73 9.55 9.72 2.30
C ASP A 73 8.22 10.19 1.66
N GLY A 74 7.12 10.05 2.39
CA GLY A 74 5.80 10.49 1.94
C GLY A 74 5.10 9.54 0.97
N ALA A 75 5.56 8.30 0.84
CA ALA A 75 4.99 7.28 -0.02
C ALA A 75 4.91 5.93 0.69
N ILE A 76 3.99 5.06 0.28
CA ILE A 76 3.95 3.66 0.70
C ILE A 76 4.98 2.91 -0.12
N GLN A 77 6.02 2.41 0.52
CA GLN A 77 7.02 1.56 -0.09
C GLN A 77 6.65 0.10 0.12
N LEU A 78 6.63 -0.66 -0.97
CA LEU A 78 6.39 -2.09 -1.00
C LEU A 78 7.71 -2.77 -1.39
N GLU A 79 8.31 -3.49 -0.46
CA GLU A 79 9.52 -4.26 -0.74
C GLU A 79 9.20 -5.56 -1.48
N MET A 80 10.16 -6.04 -2.24
CA MET A 80 10.03 -7.29 -2.99
C MET A 80 9.87 -8.48 -2.04
N GLY A 81 8.82 -9.27 -2.25
CA GLY A 81 8.62 -10.58 -1.66
C GLY A 81 8.80 -11.71 -2.67
N ASP A 82 8.56 -12.95 -2.26
CA ASP A 82 8.53 -14.11 -3.16
C ASP A 82 7.23 -14.21 -3.98
N GLY A 83 6.25 -13.36 -3.68
CA GLY A 83 4.96 -13.22 -4.36
C GLY A 83 4.51 -11.77 -4.35
N CYS A 84 3.24 -11.55 -4.00
CA CYS A 84 2.68 -10.22 -3.81
C CYS A 84 3.18 -9.57 -2.52
N THR A 85 3.47 -8.27 -2.58
CA THR A 85 3.55 -7.36 -1.44
C THR A 85 2.58 -6.23 -1.69
N GLY A 86 1.78 -5.81 -0.70
CA GLY A 86 0.80 -4.78 -0.93
C GLY A 86 0.09 -4.27 0.32
N VAL A 87 -0.83 -3.35 0.07
CA VAL A 87 -1.71 -2.76 1.09
C VAL A 87 -3.16 -2.85 0.64
N THR A 88 -4.05 -3.06 1.60
CA THR A 88 -5.50 -3.16 1.39
C THR A 88 -6.21 -2.08 2.19
N TRP A 89 -7.17 -1.41 1.57
CA TRP A 89 -8.03 -0.44 2.24
C TRP A 89 -8.96 -1.14 3.22
N GLY A 90 -8.94 -0.70 4.47
CA GLY A 90 -9.63 -1.34 5.58
C GLY A 90 -11.08 -0.90 5.80
N ASP A 91 -11.50 0.21 5.15
CA ASP A 91 -12.85 0.75 5.29
C ASP A 91 -13.73 0.40 4.07
N ASP A 92 -15.00 0.86 4.08
CA ASP A 92 -15.92 0.69 2.99
C ASP A 92 -15.41 1.32 1.70
N PHE A 93 -15.57 0.60 0.59
CA PHE A 93 -15.18 1.05 -0.73
C PHE A 93 -16.36 0.97 -1.72
N PRO A 94 -16.57 1.97 -2.60
CA PRO A 94 -17.67 1.96 -3.56
C PRO A 94 -17.54 0.80 -4.53
N LYS A 95 -18.68 0.18 -4.90
CA LYS A 95 -18.71 -0.95 -5.83
C LYS A 95 -18.82 -0.54 -7.30
N MET A 96 -19.36 0.65 -7.57
CA MET A 96 -19.60 1.22 -8.90
C MET A 96 -19.54 2.74 -8.84
N GLU A 97 -19.48 3.40 -10.00
CA GLU A 97 -19.53 4.86 -10.18
C GLU A 97 -18.47 5.59 -9.35
N TYR A 98 -17.22 5.22 -9.57
CA TYR A 98 -16.09 5.83 -8.88
C TYR A 98 -14.85 5.94 -9.76
N GLU A 99 -13.96 6.81 -9.33
CA GLU A 99 -12.66 6.98 -9.93
C GLU A 99 -11.56 6.87 -8.85
N VAL A 100 -10.43 6.25 -9.19
CA VAL A 100 -9.22 6.20 -8.37
C VAL A 100 -8.07 6.84 -9.13
N LYS A 101 -7.29 7.68 -8.46
CA LYS A 101 -6.02 8.19 -8.98
C LYS A 101 -4.91 7.93 -7.98
N LEU A 102 -3.76 7.55 -8.48
CA LEU A 102 -2.54 7.40 -7.69
C LEU A 102 -1.31 7.62 -8.56
N GLU A 103 -0.19 7.74 -7.92
CA GLU A 103 1.12 7.68 -8.57
C GLU A 103 1.86 6.44 -8.07
N ALA A 104 2.46 5.71 -8.99
CA ALA A 104 3.27 4.53 -8.70
C ALA A 104 4.63 4.61 -9.38
N LYS A 105 5.64 4.05 -8.75
CA LYS A 105 7.02 4.01 -9.25
C LYS A 105 7.63 2.64 -8.99
N LYS A 106 8.24 2.05 -10.01
CA LYS A 106 9.02 0.83 -9.88
C LYS A 106 10.43 1.16 -9.39
N LEU A 107 10.89 0.50 -8.32
CA LEU A 107 12.25 0.64 -7.80
C LEU A 107 13.16 -0.47 -8.34
N SER A 108 12.74 -1.72 -8.24
CA SER A 108 13.51 -2.89 -8.68
C SER A 108 12.57 -4.03 -9.06
N GLY A 109 13.10 -5.06 -9.70
CA GLY A 109 12.30 -6.21 -10.15
C GLY A 109 11.87 -6.08 -11.61
N ASN A 110 11.19 -7.11 -12.11
CA ASN A 110 10.84 -7.22 -13.52
C ASN A 110 9.40 -7.64 -13.79
N ASP A 111 8.51 -7.52 -12.80
CA ASP A 111 7.09 -7.79 -12.95
C ASP A 111 6.25 -6.58 -12.53
N PHE A 112 4.93 -6.72 -12.33
CA PHE A 112 4.08 -5.58 -12.08
C PHE A 112 4.46 -4.86 -10.78
N PHE A 113 4.57 -3.55 -10.89
CA PHE A 113 4.87 -2.66 -9.78
C PHE A 113 3.62 -1.99 -9.20
N CYS A 114 2.49 -2.10 -9.90
CA CYS A 114 1.20 -1.62 -9.44
C CYS A 114 0.08 -2.51 -10.01
N GLY A 115 -0.41 -3.43 -9.18
CA GLY A 115 -1.60 -4.21 -9.40
C GLY A 115 -2.72 -3.67 -8.51
N ILE A 116 -3.77 -3.10 -9.09
CA ILE A 116 -4.89 -2.53 -8.35
C ILE A 116 -6.03 -3.52 -8.42
N THR A 117 -6.42 -4.11 -7.28
CA THR A 117 -7.63 -4.91 -7.15
C THR A 117 -8.77 -4.01 -6.70
N PHE A 118 -9.91 -4.09 -7.38
CA PHE A 118 -11.03 -3.18 -7.17
C PHE A 118 -12.38 -3.84 -7.45
N PRO A 119 -13.49 -3.37 -6.81
CA PRO A 119 -14.83 -3.90 -7.04
C PRO A 119 -15.45 -3.40 -8.34
N VAL A 120 -16.25 -4.27 -8.97
CA VAL A 120 -17.12 -3.96 -10.09
C VAL A 120 -18.48 -4.62 -9.84
N GLY A 121 -19.43 -3.91 -9.26
CA GLY A 121 -20.67 -4.46 -8.74
C GLY A 121 -20.42 -5.48 -7.62
N ASP A 122 -20.87 -6.69 -7.80
CA ASP A 122 -20.64 -7.80 -6.86
C ASP A 122 -19.40 -8.64 -7.21
N SER A 123 -18.71 -8.29 -8.30
CA SER A 123 -17.46 -8.90 -8.74
C SER A 123 -16.25 -8.01 -8.41
N PHE A 124 -15.08 -8.52 -8.75
CA PHE A 124 -13.81 -7.80 -8.65
C PHE A 124 -13.01 -7.96 -9.94
N CYS A 125 -12.13 -7.01 -10.20
CA CYS A 125 -11.14 -7.08 -11.27
C CYS A 125 -9.80 -6.52 -10.76
N SER A 126 -8.71 -6.77 -11.48
CA SER A 126 -7.40 -6.19 -11.18
C SER A 126 -6.83 -5.49 -12.42
N LEU A 127 -6.44 -4.23 -12.28
CA LEU A 127 -5.62 -3.52 -13.27
C LEU A 127 -4.15 -3.84 -13.00
N ILE A 128 -3.49 -4.45 -13.97
CA ILE A 128 -2.07 -4.78 -13.90
C ILE A 128 -1.26 -3.75 -14.68
N VAL A 129 -0.24 -3.19 -14.06
CA VAL A 129 0.68 -2.22 -14.65
C VAL A 129 2.11 -2.75 -14.54
N GLY A 130 2.67 -3.14 -15.68
CA GLY A 130 4.04 -3.64 -15.78
C GLY A 130 4.19 -5.13 -15.47
N GLY A 131 3.20 -5.95 -15.80
CA GLY A 131 3.22 -7.39 -15.56
C GLY A 131 3.96 -8.21 -16.62
N TRP A 132 4.05 -9.52 -16.38
CA TRP A 132 4.62 -10.53 -17.30
C TRP A 132 6.00 -10.14 -17.86
N GLY A 133 6.93 -9.88 -16.96
CA GLY A 133 8.29 -9.46 -17.35
C GLY A 133 8.44 -7.97 -17.57
N GLY A 134 7.44 -7.16 -17.18
CA GLY A 134 7.52 -5.72 -17.07
C GLY A 134 6.71 -4.88 -18.05
N PRO A 135 6.33 -5.32 -19.27
CA PRO A 135 5.67 -4.41 -20.20
C PRO A 135 4.14 -4.53 -20.25
N VAL A 136 3.54 -5.59 -19.72
CA VAL A 136 2.09 -5.83 -19.90
C VAL A 136 1.27 -4.89 -19.04
N VAL A 137 0.28 -4.24 -19.67
CA VAL A 137 -0.82 -3.51 -19.03
C VAL A 137 -2.13 -4.15 -19.48
N GLY A 138 -3.04 -4.42 -18.54
CA GLY A 138 -4.33 -5.02 -18.84
C GLY A 138 -5.16 -5.29 -17.61
N LEU A 139 -6.39 -5.75 -17.80
CA LEU A 139 -7.31 -6.18 -16.74
C LEU A 139 -7.22 -7.69 -16.54
N SER A 140 -7.22 -8.15 -15.31
CA SER A 140 -7.13 -9.55 -14.93
C SER A 140 -8.20 -9.88 -13.88
N ASN A 141 -9.21 -10.81 -14.13
CA ASN A 141 -9.40 -11.56 -15.37
C ASN A 141 -10.69 -11.11 -16.08
N ILE A 142 -10.72 -11.27 -17.40
CA ILE A 142 -11.92 -11.09 -18.22
C ILE A 142 -12.23 -12.43 -18.90
N ASP A 143 -13.44 -12.94 -18.72
CA ASP A 143 -13.92 -14.22 -19.29
C ASP A 143 -12.96 -15.40 -19.01
N GLY A 144 -12.29 -15.34 -17.85
CA GLY A 144 -11.29 -16.34 -17.41
C GLY A 144 -9.87 -16.13 -17.93
N TYR A 145 -9.61 -15.10 -18.76
CA TYR A 145 -8.30 -14.81 -19.32
C TYR A 145 -7.57 -13.71 -18.56
N ASP A 146 -6.27 -13.90 -18.36
CA ASP A 146 -5.37 -12.95 -17.71
C ASP A 146 -5.14 -11.68 -18.53
N ALA A 147 -4.56 -10.65 -17.91
CA ALA A 147 -4.22 -9.39 -18.56
C ALA A 147 -3.29 -9.54 -19.79
N SER A 148 -2.51 -10.60 -19.86
CA SER A 148 -1.64 -10.87 -21.01
C SER A 148 -2.35 -11.55 -22.18
N GLU A 149 -3.58 -12.07 -21.99
CA GLU A 149 -4.25 -12.95 -22.94
C GLU A 149 -5.63 -12.45 -23.36
N ASN A 150 -6.16 -11.40 -22.76
CA ASN A 150 -7.46 -10.87 -23.09
C ASN A 150 -7.38 -9.58 -23.92
N GLU A 151 -8.54 -9.09 -24.36
CA GLU A 151 -8.69 -7.95 -25.27
C GLU A 151 -8.15 -6.61 -24.72
N THR A 152 -7.88 -6.50 -23.41
CA THR A 152 -7.32 -5.29 -22.79
C THR A 152 -5.79 -5.31 -22.74
N SER A 153 -5.17 -6.39 -23.21
CA SER A 153 -3.71 -6.52 -23.20
C SER A 153 -3.04 -5.47 -24.08
N SER A 154 -2.12 -4.74 -23.50
CA SER A 154 -1.25 -3.81 -24.22
C SER A 154 0.16 -3.84 -23.66
N LEU A 155 1.12 -3.32 -24.42
CA LEU A 155 2.52 -3.27 -24.01
C LEU A 155 2.97 -1.83 -23.84
N LYS A 156 3.50 -1.52 -22.66
CA LYS A 156 4.07 -0.21 -22.32
C LYS A 156 5.39 -0.40 -21.58
N LYS A 157 6.44 0.29 -22.02
CA LYS A 157 7.73 0.29 -21.32
C LYS A 157 7.66 1.20 -20.09
N PHE A 158 8.18 0.69 -18.98
CA PHE A 158 8.28 1.43 -17.72
C PHE A 158 9.74 1.55 -17.32
N GLU A 159 10.21 2.78 -17.17
CA GLU A 159 11.57 3.04 -16.69
C GLU A 159 11.61 2.94 -15.16
N PRO A 160 12.64 2.31 -14.57
CA PRO A 160 12.85 2.34 -13.14
C PRO A 160 12.95 3.78 -12.62
N ASP A 161 12.62 3.97 -11.35
CA ASP A 161 12.67 5.26 -10.63
C ASP A 161 11.84 6.40 -11.24
N SER A 162 10.97 6.10 -12.21
CA SER A 162 10.04 7.05 -12.82
C SER A 162 8.66 6.93 -12.23
N TRP A 163 8.04 8.06 -11.86
CA TRP A 163 6.66 8.12 -11.40
C TRP A 163 5.70 8.05 -12.60
N TYR A 164 4.67 7.23 -12.46
CA TYR A 164 3.57 7.11 -13.41
C TYR A 164 2.26 7.43 -12.71
N THR A 165 1.47 8.34 -13.27
CA THR A 165 0.12 8.65 -12.81
C THR A 165 -0.84 7.61 -13.36
N ILE A 166 -1.53 6.88 -12.50
CA ILE A 166 -2.51 5.87 -12.87
C ILE A 166 -3.88 6.41 -12.48
N HIS A 167 -4.82 6.37 -13.43
CA HIS A 167 -6.21 6.76 -13.23
C HIS A 167 -7.09 5.60 -13.67
N LEU A 168 -7.93 5.12 -12.77
CA LEU A 168 -8.93 4.07 -12.98
C LEU A 168 -10.31 4.68 -12.81
N LYS A 169 -11.23 4.35 -13.72
CA LYS A 169 -12.65 4.72 -13.62
C LYS A 169 -13.52 3.48 -13.82
N VAL A 170 -14.48 3.30 -12.91
CA VAL A 170 -15.48 2.24 -12.96
C VAL A 170 -16.85 2.89 -13.03
N SER A 171 -17.57 2.63 -14.11
CA SER A 171 -18.96 3.07 -14.33
C SER A 171 -19.87 1.86 -14.52
N SER A 172 -21.19 2.10 -14.70
CA SER A 172 -22.22 1.04 -14.77
C SER A 172 -21.95 -0.04 -15.83
N ASP A 173 -21.29 0.33 -16.92
CA ASP A 173 -21.07 -0.54 -18.07
C ASP A 173 -19.63 -0.51 -18.61
N LYS A 174 -18.71 0.21 -17.94
CA LYS A 174 -17.33 0.36 -18.41
C LYS A 174 -16.29 0.34 -17.30
N ILE A 175 -15.11 -0.18 -17.67
CA ILE A 175 -13.86 0.03 -16.95
C ILE A 175 -12.92 0.78 -17.91
N GLU A 176 -12.43 1.91 -17.46
CA GLU A 176 -11.47 2.74 -18.18
C GLU A 176 -10.23 2.99 -17.33
N ALA A 177 -9.05 3.01 -17.94
CA ALA A 177 -7.83 3.39 -17.24
C ALA A 177 -6.88 4.18 -18.14
N TRP A 178 -6.13 5.07 -17.50
CA TRP A 178 -5.11 5.90 -18.14
C TRP A 178 -3.80 5.81 -17.36
N ILE A 179 -2.70 5.87 -18.08
CA ILE A 179 -1.34 6.02 -17.52
C ILE A 179 -0.74 7.29 -18.12
N ASP A 180 -0.39 8.27 -17.28
CA ASP A 180 0.10 9.59 -17.67
C ASP A 180 -0.81 10.30 -18.68
N GLY A 181 -2.13 10.10 -18.55
CA GLY A 181 -3.15 10.69 -19.42
C GLY A 181 -3.39 9.93 -20.74
N GLU A 182 -2.58 8.93 -21.07
CA GLU A 182 -2.82 8.02 -22.19
C GLU A 182 -3.82 6.94 -21.79
N GLN A 183 -4.93 6.78 -22.52
CA GLN A 183 -5.91 5.76 -22.23
C GLN A 183 -5.37 4.39 -22.64
N VAL A 184 -5.22 3.49 -21.67
CA VAL A 184 -4.70 2.13 -21.84
C VAL A 184 -5.79 1.06 -21.73
N ILE A 185 -6.91 1.37 -21.07
CA ILE A 185 -8.07 0.49 -20.94
C ILE A 185 -9.35 1.25 -21.33
N ASN A 186 -10.20 0.61 -22.11
CA ASN A 186 -11.56 1.05 -22.43
C ASN A 186 -12.42 -0.20 -22.70
N LEU A 187 -12.87 -0.85 -21.61
CA LEU A 187 -13.61 -2.11 -21.67
C LEU A 187 -15.11 -1.85 -21.46
N ASP A 188 -15.96 -2.31 -22.38
CA ASP A 188 -17.39 -2.51 -22.15
C ASP A 188 -17.58 -3.79 -21.33
N THR A 189 -18.17 -3.66 -20.13
CA THR A 189 -18.32 -4.79 -19.20
C THR A 189 -19.59 -5.60 -19.41
N ARG A 190 -20.48 -5.17 -20.31
CA ARG A 190 -21.75 -5.87 -20.59
C ARG A 190 -21.50 -7.25 -21.18
N GLY A 191 -22.05 -8.27 -20.51
CA GLY A 191 -21.85 -9.68 -20.91
C GLY A 191 -20.47 -10.26 -20.60
N LYS A 192 -19.61 -9.53 -19.91
CA LYS A 192 -18.30 -10.00 -19.49
C LYS A 192 -18.35 -10.63 -18.10
N GLN A 193 -17.61 -11.72 -17.93
CA GLN A 193 -17.37 -12.32 -16.63
C GLN A 193 -16.06 -11.76 -16.04
N LEU A 194 -16.19 -10.92 -15.03
CA LEU A 194 -15.04 -10.36 -14.33
C LEU A 194 -14.68 -11.20 -13.13
N SER A 195 -13.38 -11.39 -12.90
CA SER A 195 -12.84 -12.08 -11.72
C SER A 195 -11.43 -11.58 -11.43
N ILE A 196 -10.82 -12.12 -10.39
CA ILE A 196 -9.42 -11.87 -10.03
C ILE A 196 -8.66 -13.18 -9.87
N ARG A 197 -7.36 -13.14 -9.99
CA ARG A 197 -6.49 -14.27 -9.63
C ARG A 197 -6.56 -14.51 -8.12
N SER A 198 -6.38 -15.77 -7.72
CA SER A 198 -6.33 -16.18 -6.32
C SER A 198 -5.20 -15.47 -5.55
N ASP A 199 -4.07 -15.21 -6.23
CA ASP A 199 -2.89 -14.59 -5.64
C ASP A 199 -3.16 -13.18 -5.08
N VAL A 200 -4.09 -12.44 -5.69
CA VAL A 200 -4.46 -11.08 -5.28
C VAL A 200 -5.78 -11.00 -4.49
N ALA A 201 -6.41 -12.15 -4.21
CA ALA A 201 -7.67 -12.20 -3.46
C ALA A 201 -7.62 -11.53 -2.07
N PRO A 202 -6.47 -11.55 -1.34
CA PRO A 202 -6.35 -10.82 -0.08
C PRO A 202 -6.43 -9.30 -0.20
N SER A 203 -6.30 -8.73 -1.41
CA SER A 203 -6.42 -7.28 -1.68
C SER A 203 -7.86 -6.76 -1.70
N LYS A 204 -8.88 -7.60 -1.51
CA LYS A 204 -10.28 -7.15 -1.49
C LYS A 204 -10.63 -6.40 -0.21
N PRO A 205 -11.56 -5.38 -0.26
CA PRO A 205 -12.33 -4.93 -1.43
C PRO A 205 -11.53 -4.03 -2.38
N PHE A 206 -10.55 -3.27 -1.88
CA PHE A 206 -9.67 -2.41 -2.67
C PHE A 206 -8.25 -2.53 -2.13
N GLY A 207 -7.30 -2.86 -3.00
CA GLY A 207 -5.91 -2.98 -2.59
C GLY A 207 -4.95 -2.80 -3.75
N ILE A 208 -3.71 -2.47 -3.41
CA ILE A 208 -2.63 -2.22 -4.36
C ILE A 208 -1.45 -3.09 -3.97
N CYS A 209 -0.92 -3.83 -4.92
CA CYS A 209 0.23 -4.70 -4.69
C CYS A 209 1.22 -4.68 -5.86
N SER A 210 2.42 -5.15 -5.60
CA SER A 210 3.44 -5.51 -6.60
C SER A 210 3.70 -7.01 -6.56
N TRP A 211 4.27 -7.57 -7.62
CA TRP A 211 4.67 -8.96 -7.70
C TRP A 211 6.18 -9.07 -7.96
N ARG A 212 6.92 -9.66 -7.01
CA ARG A 212 8.38 -9.82 -7.10
C ARG A 212 9.10 -8.55 -7.58
N THR A 213 8.60 -7.42 -7.11
CA THR A 213 9.01 -6.09 -7.56
C THR A 213 8.89 -5.14 -6.38
N SER A 214 9.93 -4.36 -6.09
CA SER A 214 9.84 -3.25 -5.14
C SER A 214 9.26 -2.04 -5.83
N SER A 215 8.32 -1.37 -5.17
CA SER A 215 7.61 -0.20 -5.71
C SER A 215 7.27 0.82 -4.63
N THR A 216 6.91 2.01 -5.05
CA THR A 216 6.38 3.06 -4.18
C THR A 216 5.09 3.63 -4.73
N LEU A 217 4.17 3.99 -3.82
CA LEU A 217 2.82 4.48 -4.12
C LEU A 217 2.59 5.78 -3.36
N ARG A 218 1.97 6.77 -4.00
CA ARG A 218 1.58 8.02 -3.35
C ARG A 218 0.37 8.67 -4.00
N ASN A 219 -0.14 9.75 -3.41
CA ASN A 219 -1.25 10.54 -3.95
C ASN A 219 -2.50 9.69 -4.26
N ILE A 220 -2.77 8.67 -3.42
CA ILE A 220 -3.90 7.75 -3.62
C ILE A 220 -5.19 8.50 -3.26
N ARG A 221 -6.10 8.63 -4.23
CA ARG A 221 -7.32 9.41 -4.11
C ARG A 221 -8.50 8.67 -4.73
N LEU A 222 -9.68 8.88 -4.13
CA LEU A 222 -10.98 8.35 -4.55
C LEU A 222 -11.93 9.50 -4.87
N LYS A 223 -12.73 9.34 -5.92
CA LYS A 223 -13.87 10.20 -6.24
C LYS A 223 -15.11 9.31 -6.47
N LYS A 224 -16.25 9.73 -5.91
CA LYS A 224 -17.58 9.11 -6.06
C LYS A 224 -18.51 10.01 -6.86
#